data_ecd8bc2e58e63895f896c3e2e992707b
#
_entry.id   ecd8bc2e58e63895f896c3e2e992707b
#
_cell.length_a   1.000
_cell.length_b   1.000
_cell.length_c   1.000
_cell.angle_alpha   90.00
_cell.angle_beta   90.00
_cell.angle_gamma   90.00
#
_symmetry.space_group_name_H-M   'P 1'
#
loop_
_entity.id
_entity.type
_entity.pdbx_description
1 polymer ?
#
loop_
_entity_poly.entity_id
_entity_poly.type
_entity_poly.pdbx_seq_one_letter_code
_entity_poly.pdbx_strand_id
1 'polypeptide(L)'
;MRDRDAATKQYMSHKDVVADAFNFYLYGGEQRILPERLRKMDATEVASLYGKKDIGSESVQKIRDELILWEMMRDEDAVYVILGIENQTHIDYAMPVRDMLYDALQYARQVEESKRSYRNRKNTKMNSAEFLSGFRKEDKLMPVITLVVYFGEESWDGPQSIREMLNTKDEVILSYVQDYKLNLIVPATIRDEEFDKFHTDLGAILQFIKHQSQEDNTWMQGYKRFEQVEREAVDVINKLTGTNINYEESEEVVNMCRAWDNSMTKAREEGHSAGLKEGHSAGLQEGHSAGLREGISTTKAVFKAYISGKSAEEIAKELDMSLEEVEKVLC
;
A
#
# COMPACT_ATOMS: atom_id res chain seq x y z
N MET A 1 3.03 6.89 -4.33
CA MET A 1 1.80 7.08 -3.52
C MET A 1 0.56 6.80 -4.36
N ARG A 2 0.22 7.59 -5.39
CA ARG A 2 -1.01 7.39 -6.21
C ARG A 2 -1.16 5.99 -6.84
N ASP A 3 -0.05 5.34 -7.23
CA ASP A 3 -0.10 4.01 -7.86
C ASP A 3 -0.42 2.89 -6.86
N ARG A 4 0.02 3.02 -5.60
CA ARG A 4 -0.29 2.07 -4.51
C ARG A 4 -1.77 2.13 -4.17
N ASP A 5 -2.28 3.33 -3.92
CA ASP A 5 -3.70 3.55 -3.58
C ASP A 5 -4.63 3.12 -4.73
N ALA A 6 -4.22 3.35 -5.99
CA ALA A 6 -4.99 2.90 -7.15
C ALA A 6 -5.04 1.37 -7.26
N ALA A 7 -3.92 0.68 -7.01
CA ALA A 7 -3.84 -0.77 -7.09
C ALA A 7 -4.70 -1.44 -6.00
N THR A 8 -4.58 -0.99 -4.74
CA THR A 8 -5.41 -1.51 -3.65
C THR A 8 -6.88 -1.25 -3.90
N LYS A 9 -7.25 -0.04 -4.36
CA LYS A 9 -8.63 0.31 -4.66
C LYS A 9 -9.22 -0.54 -5.79
N GLN A 10 -8.44 -0.79 -6.83
CA GLN A 10 -8.86 -1.67 -7.92
C GLN A 10 -9.11 -3.08 -7.39
N TYR A 11 -8.15 -3.68 -6.70
CA TYR A 11 -8.23 -5.01 -6.14
C TYR A 11 -9.40 -5.15 -5.16
N MET A 12 -9.53 -4.22 -4.22
CA MET A 12 -10.64 -4.18 -3.25
C MET A 12 -11.98 -3.79 -3.89
N SER A 13 -12.05 -3.55 -5.20
CA SER A 13 -13.33 -3.37 -5.91
C SER A 13 -13.96 -4.68 -6.39
N HIS A 14 -13.27 -5.80 -6.25
CA HIS A 14 -13.79 -7.13 -6.58
C HIS A 14 -14.73 -7.63 -5.46
N LYS A 15 -15.87 -8.19 -5.85
CA LYS A 15 -16.95 -8.62 -4.92
C LYS A 15 -16.52 -9.72 -3.96
N ASP A 16 -15.75 -10.65 -4.45
CA ASP A 16 -15.20 -11.80 -3.71
C ASP A 16 -14.18 -11.32 -2.67
N VAL A 17 -13.30 -10.40 -3.02
CA VAL A 17 -12.33 -9.79 -2.11
C VAL A 17 -13.02 -8.99 -1.00
N VAL A 18 -14.06 -8.21 -1.36
CA VAL A 18 -14.87 -7.49 -0.37
C VAL A 18 -15.59 -8.45 0.56
N ALA A 19 -16.26 -9.45 0.00
CA ALA A 19 -16.97 -10.46 0.80
C ALA A 19 -16.01 -11.17 1.74
N ASP A 20 -14.80 -11.52 1.28
CA ASP A 20 -13.79 -12.20 2.06
C ASP A 20 -13.26 -11.34 3.21
N ALA A 21 -12.94 -10.07 2.96
CA ALA A 21 -12.51 -9.13 4.00
C ALA A 21 -13.57 -9.01 5.12
N PHE A 22 -14.84 -8.85 4.77
CA PHE A 22 -15.91 -8.78 5.76
C PHE A 22 -16.20 -10.12 6.44
N ASN A 23 -16.12 -11.25 5.72
CA ASN A 23 -16.25 -12.58 6.31
C ASN A 23 -15.14 -12.85 7.30
N PHE A 24 -13.91 -12.48 7.00
CA PHE A 24 -12.80 -12.57 7.93
C PHE A 24 -13.07 -11.73 9.19
N TYR A 25 -13.41 -10.45 9.01
CA TYR A 25 -13.55 -9.52 10.12
C TYR A 25 -14.76 -9.81 11.03
N LEU A 26 -15.95 -10.00 10.41
CA LEU A 26 -17.20 -10.14 11.15
C LEU A 26 -17.47 -11.58 11.61
N TYR A 27 -17.03 -12.56 10.84
CA TYR A 27 -17.44 -13.97 11.02
C TYR A 27 -16.26 -14.93 11.18
N GLY A 28 -15.02 -14.39 11.36
CA GLY A 28 -13.83 -15.20 11.57
C GLY A 28 -13.48 -16.13 10.41
N GLY A 29 -13.89 -15.75 9.17
CA GLY A 29 -13.66 -16.51 7.94
C GLY A 29 -14.84 -17.36 7.47
N GLU A 30 -15.92 -17.49 8.28
CA GLU A 30 -17.13 -18.15 7.79
C GLU A 30 -17.74 -17.38 6.62
N GLN A 31 -18.04 -18.08 5.52
CA GLN A 31 -18.56 -17.47 4.29
C GLN A 31 -20.07 -17.16 4.39
N ARG A 32 -20.40 -16.09 5.10
CA ARG A 32 -21.78 -15.60 5.29
C ARG A 32 -22.16 -14.50 4.32
N ILE A 33 -21.20 -13.67 3.94
CA ILE A 33 -21.36 -12.65 2.90
C ILE A 33 -20.95 -13.27 1.59
N LEU A 34 -21.91 -13.43 0.69
CA LEU A 34 -21.71 -14.08 -0.59
C LEU A 34 -21.48 -13.01 -1.67
N PRO A 35 -20.44 -13.14 -2.52
CA PRO A 35 -20.12 -12.15 -3.54
C PRO A 35 -21.27 -11.82 -4.50
N GLU A 36 -22.08 -12.82 -4.87
CA GLU A 36 -23.25 -12.66 -5.74
C GLU A 36 -24.36 -11.80 -5.11
N ARG A 37 -24.38 -11.66 -3.79
CA ARG A 37 -25.32 -10.81 -3.07
C ARG A 37 -24.83 -9.37 -2.90
N LEU A 38 -23.61 -9.06 -3.33
CA LEU A 38 -23.07 -7.71 -3.25
C LEU A 38 -23.41 -6.92 -4.51
N ARG A 39 -23.97 -5.71 -4.32
CA ARG A 39 -24.20 -4.71 -5.36
C ARG A 39 -23.42 -3.45 -5.04
N LYS A 40 -22.57 -3.00 -5.97
CA LYS A 40 -21.79 -1.78 -5.80
C LYS A 40 -22.70 -0.56 -5.83
N MET A 41 -22.56 0.33 -4.85
CA MET A 41 -23.30 1.58 -4.78
C MET A 41 -22.60 2.66 -5.61
N ASP A 42 -23.42 3.59 -6.16
CA ASP A 42 -22.88 4.79 -6.78
C ASP A 42 -22.56 5.84 -5.69
N ALA A 43 -21.28 6.09 -5.48
CA ALA A 43 -20.81 7.08 -4.53
C ALA A 43 -21.27 8.53 -4.86
N THR A 44 -21.67 8.81 -6.11
CA THR A 44 -22.20 10.12 -6.52
C THR A 44 -23.53 10.46 -5.84
N GLU A 45 -24.34 9.46 -5.50
CA GLU A 45 -25.62 9.68 -4.82
C GLU A 45 -25.44 10.22 -3.39
N VAL A 46 -24.40 9.79 -2.70
CA VAL A 46 -24.07 10.23 -1.34
C VAL A 46 -23.71 11.72 -1.29
N ALA A 47 -22.94 12.18 -2.27
CA ALA A 47 -22.49 13.57 -2.36
C ALA A 47 -23.64 14.55 -2.70
N SER A 48 -24.73 14.08 -3.33
CA SER A 48 -25.84 14.94 -3.76
C SER A 48 -26.73 15.43 -2.61
N LEU A 49 -26.70 14.77 -1.46
CA LEU A 49 -27.59 15.08 -0.33
C LEU A 49 -27.15 16.30 0.47
N TYR A 50 -25.88 16.59 0.52
CA TYR A 50 -25.31 17.64 1.35
C TYR A 50 -24.94 18.89 0.55
N GLY A 51 -25.85 19.31 -0.27
CA GLY A 51 -26.00 20.69 -0.76
C GLY A 51 -24.74 21.36 -1.31
N LYS A 52 -24.91 21.96 -2.40
CA LYS A 52 -23.94 22.62 -3.29
C LYS A 52 -23.02 23.69 -2.67
N LYS A 53 -23.01 23.99 -1.37
CA LYS A 53 -22.25 25.17 -0.88
C LYS A 53 -21.61 25.18 0.52
N ASP A 54 -21.96 24.33 1.51
CA ASP A 54 -21.61 24.69 2.90
C ASP A 54 -20.83 23.68 3.76
N ILE A 55 -20.56 22.47 3.30
CA ILE A 55 -19.56 21.60 3.92
C ILE A 55 -18.47 21.43 2.90
N GLY A 56 -17.24 21.84 3.23
CA GLY A 56 -16.13 21.99 2.32
C GLY A 56 -16.09 20.95 1.21
N SER A 57 -16.24 21.39 -0.02
CA SER A 57 -16.36 20.58 -1.23
C SER A 57 -15.22 19.54 -1.37
N GLU A 58 -14.06 19.83 -0.78
CA GLU A 58 -12.89 18.94 -0.76
C GLU A 58 -13.07 17.72 0.15
N SER A 59 -13.65 17.87 1.35
CA SER A 59 -13.84 16.75 2.28
C SER A 59 -14.86 15.75 1.74
N VAL A 60 -15.99 16.20 1.17
CA VAL A 60 -17.00 15.33 0.57
C VAL A 60 -16.47 14.69 -0.73
N GLN A 61 -15.64 15.40 -1.49
CA GLN A 61 -15.00 14.85 -2.67
C GLN A 61 -14.01 13.75 -2.29
N LYS A 62 -13.19 13.97 -1.26
CA LYS A 62 -12.23 13.01 -0.75
C LYS A 62 -12.93 11.73 -0.25
N ILE A 63 -14.04 11.88 0.50
CA ILE A 63 -14.91 10.77 0.91
C ILE A 63 -15.32 9.91 -0.28
N ARG A 64 -15.77 10.55 -1.36
CA ARG A 64 -16.23 9.87 -2.56
C ARG A 64 -15.13 9.11 -3.29
N ASP A 65 -13.90 9.61 -3.20
CA ASP A 65 -12.77 9.07 -3.95
C ASP A 65 -12.08 7.91 -3.21
N GLU A 66 -12.24 7.80 -1.89
CA GLU A 66 -11.53 6.83 -1.05
C GLU A 66 -12.41 5.65 -0.59
N LEU A 67 -13.69 5.90 -0.29
CA LEU A 67 -14.63 4.89 0.20
C LEU A 67 -15.30 4.10 -0.95
N ILE A 68 -15.25 2.78 -0.88
CA ILE A 68 -16.01 1.89 -1.77
C ILE A 68 -17.21 1.34 -1.00
N LEU A 69 -18.43 1.61 -1.49
CA LEU A 69 -19.68 1.22 -0.83
C LEU A 69 -20.35 0.07 -1.57
N TRP A 70 -20.87 -0.87 -0.80
CA TRP A 70 -21.60 -2.03 -1.28
C TRP A 70 -22.91 -2.20 -0.51
N GLU A 71 -23.98 -2.58 -1.22
CA GLU A 71 -25.20 -3.04 -0.65
C GLU A 71 -25.20 -4.57 -0.61
N MET A 72 -25.41 -5.16 0.57
CA MET A 72 -25.62 -6.59 0.70
C MET A 72 -27.11 -6.87 0.55
N MET A 73 -27.47 -7.62 -0.48
CA MET A 73 -28.85 -7.93 -0.80
C MET A 73 -29.31 -9.14 0.03
N ARG A 74 -30.52 -9.03 0.60
CA ARG A 74 -31.21 -10.15 1.24
C ARG A 74 -31.85 -11.08 0.19
N ASP A 75 -32.50 -10.45 -0.79
CA ASP A 75 -33.07 -11.04 -1.99
C ASP A 75 -32.86 -10.07 -3.17
N GLU A 76 -33.49 -10.30 -4.32
CA GLU A 76 -33.28 -9.49 -5.51
C GLU A 76 -33.63 -7.99 -5.32
N ASP A 77 -34.53 -7.67 -4.37
CA ASP A 77 -35.09 -6.35 -4.21
C ASP A 77 -34.81 -5.68 -2.84
N ALA A 78 -34.33 -6.44 -1.84
CA ALA A 78 -34.15 -5.94 -0.47
C ALA A 78 -32.70 -5.86 -0.04
N VAL A 79 -32.22 -4.65 0.23
CA VAL A 79 -30.92 -4.40 0.85
C VAL A 79 -30.99 -4.72 2.35
N TYR A 80 -29.96 -5.41 2.85
CA TYR A 80 -29.88 -5.81 4.25
C TYR A 80 -28.84 -5.02 5.05
N VAL A 81 -27.67 -4.75 4.47
CA VAL A 81 -26.54 -4.06 5.10
C VAL A 81 -25.84 -3.20 4.06
N ILE A 82 -25.32 -2.06 4.47
CA ILE A 82 -24.39 -1.25 3.67
C ILE A 82 -22.98 -1.50 4.20
N LEU A 83 -22.09 -1.94 3.33
CA LEU A 83 -20.71 -2.24 3.63
C LEU A 83 -19.82 -1.19 2.97
N GLY A 84 -18.96 -0.54 3.75
CA GLY A 84 -17.97 0.41 3.27
C GLY A 84 -16.57 -0.16 3.42
N ILE A 85 -15.73 -0.01 2.40
CA ILE A 85 -14.31 -0.34 2.49
C ILE A 85 -13.49 0.89 2.25
N GLU A 86 -12.59 1.16 3.20
CA GLU A 86 -11.59 2.19 3.16
C GLU A 86 -10.20 1.54 3.11
N ASN A 87 -9.43 1.82 2.06
CA ASN A 87 -8.10 1.26 1.87
C ASN A 87 -7.05 2.27 2.31
N GLN A 88 -6.25 1.91 3.31
CA GLN A 88 -5.21 2.79 3.85
C GLN A 88 -3.82 2.20 3.61
N THR A 89 -2.97 2.93 2.89
CA THR A 89 -1.54 2.61 2.74
C THR A 89 -0.67 3.36 3.75
N HIS A 90 -1.25 4.35 4.45
CA HIS A 90 -0.62 5.13 5.51
C HIS A 90 -1.61 5.31 6.65
N ILE A 91 -1.09 5.52 7.87
CA ILE A 91 -1.92 5.76 9.05
C ILE A 91 -2.54 7.15 8.96
N ASP A 92 -3.87 7.22 9.06
CA ASP A 92 -4.61 8.47 9.20
C ASP A 92 -5.08 8.62 10.64
N TYR A 93 -4.46 9.55 11.36
CA TYR A 93 -4.78 9.80 12.78
C TYR A 93 -6.18 10.39 13.01
N ALA A 94 -6.87 10.82 11.96
CA ALA A 94 -8.27 11.28 12.00
C ALA A 94 -9.28 10.21 11.55
N MET A 95 -8.85 8.98 11.31
CA MET A 95 -9.68 7.91 10.74
C MET A 95 -10.99 7.68 11.52
N PRO A 96 -11.04 7.66 12.87
CA PRO A 96 -12.31 7.48 13.57
C PRO A 96 -13.35 8.57 13.26
N VAL A 97 -12.90 9.80 13.03
CA VAL A 97 -13.80 10.90 12.65
C VAL A 97 -14.28 10.74 11.22
N ARG A 98 -13.41 10.29 10.32
CA ARG A 98 -13.76 10.04 8.91
C ARG A 98 -14.79 8.94 8.77
N ASP A 99 -14.56 7.78 9.39
CA ASP A 99 -15.47 6.65 9.35
C ASP A 99 -16.81 6.98 9.99
N MET A 100 -16.80 7.65 11.14
CA MET A 100 -18.02 8.14 11.79
C MET A 100 -18.83 9.05 10.85
N LEU A 101 -18.16 9.92 10.12
CA LEU A 101 -18.81 10.78 9.14
C LEU A 101 -19.40 9.96 7.98
N TYR A 102 -18.68 8.96 7.47
CA TYR A 102 -19.17 8.09 6.39
C TYR A 102 -20.44 7.37 6.78
N ASP A 103 -20.44 6.73 7.94
CA ASP A 103 -21.61 6.01 8.44
C ASP A 103 -22.79 6.97 8.69
N ALA A 104 -22.53 8.13 9.30
CA ALA A 104 -23.56 9.14 9.54
C ALA A 104 -24.20 9.65 8.23
N LEU A 105 -23.41 9.83 7.19
CA LEU A 105 -23.90 10.23 5.86
C LEU A 105 -24.80 9.15 5.24
N GLN A 106 -24.47 7.87 5.40
CA GLN A 106 -25.31 6.77 4.92
C GLN A 106 -26.65 6.69 5.69
N TYR A 107 -26.62 6.84 7.01
CA TYR A 107 -27.86 6.90 7.79
C TYR A 107 -28.72 8.09 7.41
N ALA A 108 -28.14 9.27 7.25
CA ALA A 108 -28.86 10.45 6.84
C ALA A 108 -29.48 10.31 5.44
N ARG A 109 -28.77 9.64 4.49
CA ARG A 109 -29.29 9.30 3.17
C ARG A 109 -30.55 8.44 3.29
N GLN A 110 -30.53 7.38 4.09
CA GLN A 110 -31.67 6.49 4.28
C GLN A 110 -32.89 7.24 4.80
N VAL A 111 -32.70 8.19 5.74
CA VAL A 111 -33.80 9.05 6.25
C VAL A 111 -34.37 9.94 5.15
N GLU A 112 -33.50 10.57 4.31
CA GLU A 112 -33.98 11.43 3.21
C GLU A 112 -34.67 10.62 2.09
N GLU A 113 -34.22 9.41 1.81
CA GLU A 113 -34.90 8.51 0.88
C GLU A 113 -36.26 8.09 1.36
N SER A 114 -36.40 7.75 2.65
CA SER A 114 -37.68 7.48 3.30
C SER A 114 -38.61 8.67 3.14
N LYS A 115 -38.17 9.88 3.48
CA LYS A 115 -38.92 11.12 3.36
C LYS A 115 -39.38 11.42 1.93
N ARG A 116 -38.49 11.22 0.93
CA ARG A 116 -38.86 11.38 -0.49
C ARG A 116 -39.90 10.35 -0.93
N SER A 117 -39.75 9.09 -0.51
CA SER A 117 -40.70 8.02 -0.79
C SER A 117 -42.08 8.36 -0.29
N TYR A 118 -42.22 8.87 0.94
CA TYR A 118 -43.50 9.25 1.51
C TYR A 118 -44.14 10.48 0.84
N ARG A 119 -43.34 11.47 0.45
CA ARG A 119 -43.84 12.64 -0.30
C ARG A 119 -44.44 12.26 -1.66
N ASN A 120 -43.86 11.24 -2.29
CA ASN A 120 -44.30 10.80 -3.62
C ASN A 120 -45.51 9.85 -3.57
N ARG A 121 -45.83 9.27 -2.42
CA ARG A 121 -46.99 8.38 -2.25
C ARG A 121 -48.24 9.18 -1.88
N LYS A 122 -49.17 9.37 -2.82
CA LYS A 122 -50.49 9.91 -2.58
C LYS A 122 -51.25 8.96 -1.62
N ASN A 123 -51.73 9.39 -0.46
CA ASN A 123 -52.48 8.64 0.56
C ASN A 123 -51.67 7.94 1.65
N THR A 124 -50.49 8.37 1.96
CA THR A 124 -49.79 7.86 3.14
C THR A 124 -50.34 8.52 4.40
N LYS A 125 -51.04 7.76 5.24
CA LYS A 125 -51.49 8.24 6.56
C LYS A 125 -50.25 8.35 7.46
N MET A 126 -49.88 9.55 7.84
CA MET A 126 -48.80 9.87 8.79
C MET A 126 -49.39 10.78 9.88
N ASN A 127 -48.92 10.59 11.13
CA ASN A 127 -49.24 11.54 12.19
C ASN A 127 -48.35 12.80 12.03
N SER A 128 -48.61 13.83 12.84
CA SER A 128 -47.86 15.11 12.71
C SER A 128 -46.37 14.96 12.94
N ALA A 129 -45.91 14.11 13.85
CA ALA A 129 -44.50 13.88 14.14
C ALA A 129 -43.79 13.15 13.00
N GLU A 130 -44.44 12.12 12.44
CA GLU A 130 -43.92 11.38 11.28
C GLU A 130 -43.85 12.27 10.03
N PHE A 131 -44.90 13.10 9.84
CA PHE A 131 -44.92 14.06 8.73
C PHE A 131 -43.76 15.07 8.82
N LEU A 132 -43.53 15.61 10.03
CA LEU A 132 -42.45 16.58 10.26
C LEU A 132 -41.06 15.95 10.10
N SER A 133 -40.87 14.75 10.65
CA SER A 133 -39.59 14.04 10.54
C SER A 133 -39.35 13.44 9.15
N GLY A 134 -40.45 13.08 8.43
CA GLY A 134 -40.39 12.30 7.20
C GLY A 134 -39.99 10.84 7.42
N PHE A 135 -40.07 10.35 8.67
CA PHE A 135 -39.71 9.02 9.09
C PHE A 135 -40.76 8.46 10.03
N ARG A 136 -41.24 7.25 9.78
CA ARG A 136 -42.29 6.63 10.58
C ARG A 136 -41.73 5.93 11.80
N LYS A 137 -42.55 5.70 12.79
CA LYS A 137 -42.21 4.95 14.00
C LYS A 137 -41.73 3.52 13.71
N GLU A 138 -42.31 2.89 12.68
CA GLU A 138 -42.04 1.52 12.27
C GLU A 138 -40.82 1.42 11.31
N ASP A 139 -40.42 2.54 10.72
CA ASP A 139 -39.28 2.56 9.79
C ASP A 139 -38.00 2.12 10.52
N LYS A 140 -37.15 1.39 9.82
CA LYS A 140 -35.86 0.94 10.31
C LYS A 140 -34.79 1.33 9.33
N LEU A 141 -33.65 1.67 9.85
CA LEU A 141 -32.45 1.90 9.05
C LEU A 141 -31.69 0.60 8.84
N MET A 142 -31.09 0.44 7.67
CA MET A 142 -30.13 -0.62 7.41
C MET A 142 -28.85 -0.32 8.16
N PRO A 143 -28.22 -1.32 8.82
CA PRO A 143 -26.91 -1.15 9.41
C PRO A 143 -25.90 -0.69 8.37
N VAL A 144 -25.00 0.18 8.78
CA VAL A 144 -23.84 0.60 8.00
C VAL A 144 -22.59 0.12 8.73
N ILE A 145 -21.71 -0.55 8.03
CA ILE A 145 -20.45 -1.08 8.59
C ILE A 145 -19.33 -0.65 7.66
N THR A 146 -18.48 0.25 8.11
CA THR A 146 -17.24 0.63 7.41
C THR A 146 -16.09 -0.17 7.96
N LEU A 147 -15.30 -0.78 7.08
CA LEU A 147 -14.12 -1.58 7.39
C LEU A 147 -12.89 -0.90 6.78
N VAL A 148 -11.93 -0.57 7.62
CA VAL A 148 -10.62 -0.06 7.21
C VAL A 148 -9.69 -1.24 7.00
N VAL A 149 -9.10 -1.37 5.82
CA VAL A 149 -8.06 -2.34 5.52
C VAL A 149 -6.74 -1.59 5.37
N TYR A 150 -5.83 -1.84 6.29
CA TYR A 150 -4.52 -1.21 6.31
C TYR A 150 -3.50 -2.07 5.56
N PHE A 151 -2.87 -1.48 4.55
CA PHE A 151 -1.87 -2.13 3.70
C PHE A 151 -0.43 -1.72 4.04
N GLY A 152 -0.19 -1.30 5.29
CA GLY A 152 1.15 -1.02 5.80
C GLY A 152 1.73 -2.20 6.57
N GLU A 153 3.05 -2.24 6.63
CA GLU A 153 3.81 -3.28 7.35
C GLU A 153 3.75 -3.08 8.86
N GLU A 154 3.83 -1.83 9.29
CA GLU A 154 3.89 -1.47 10.69
C GLU A 154 2.55 -1.70 11.40
N SER A 155 2.59 -1.83 12.72
CA SER A 155 1.37 -1.82 13.51
C SER A 155 0.68 -0.48 13.41
N TRP A 156 -0.66 -0.49 13.45
CA TRP A 156 -1.43 0.74 13.50
C TRP A 156 -1.22 1.44 14.85
N ASP A 157 -0.60 2.61 14.85
CA ASP A 157 -0.34 3.43 16.04
C ASP A 157 -1.32 4.62 16.18
N GLY A 158 -2.25 4.78 15.24
CA GLY A 158 -3.31 5.79 15.27
C GLY A 158 -4.44 5.43 16.24
N PRO A 159 -5.28 6.41 16.60
CA PRO A 159 -6.46 6.16 17.43
C PRO A 159 -7.41 5.19 16.73
N GLN A 160 -7.99 4.29 17.52
CA GLN A 160 -8.97 3.31 17.05
C GLN A 160 -10.40 3.67 17.46
N SER A 161 -10.58 4.75 18.22
CA SER A 161 -11.89 5.25 18.58
C SER A 161 -11.90 6.76 18.77
N ILE A 162 -13.12 7.35 18.75
CA ILE A 162 -13.30 8.77 19.06
C ILE A 162 -12.86 9.06 20.50
N ARG A 163 -13.09 8.13 21.44
CA ARG A 163 -12.71 8.30 22.84
C ARG A 163 -11.21 8.52 23.01
N GLU A 164 -10.37 7.83 22.23
CA GLU A 164 -8.92 7.99 22.25
C GLU A 164 -8.45 9.36 21.75
N MET A 165 -9.28 10.04 20.95
CA MET A 165 -8.98 11.36 20.39
C MET A 165 -9.41 12.52 21.29
N LEU A 166 -10.16 12.26 22.38
CA LEU A 166 -10.69 13.31 23.23
C LEU A 166 -9.61 13.88 24.16
N ASN A 167 -9.68 15.17 24.41
CA ASN A 167 -8.72 15.89 25.28
C ASN A 167 -9.08 15.84 26.77
N THR A 168 -9.96 14.92 27.18
CA THR A 168 -10.36 14.75 28.58
C THR A 168 -10.20 13.31 29.02
N LYS A 169 -9.91 13.12 30.32
CA LYS A 169 -9.89 11.81 30.99
C LYS A 169 -10.99 11.73 32.07
N ASP A 170 -11.87 12.70 32.12
CA ASP A 170 -12.99 12.72 33.07
C ASP A 170 -14.01 11.66 32.67
N GLU A 171 -14.09 10.57 33.47
CA GLU A 171 -14.98 9.44 33.20
C GLU A 171 -16.47 9.84 33.21
N VAL A 172 -16.85 10.88 33.96
CA VAL A 172 -18.22 11.37 33.94
C VAL A 172 -18.53 11.99 32.59
N ILE A 173 -17.66 12.86 32.07
CA ILE A 173 -17.83 13.45 30.73
C ILE A 173 -17.82 12.35 29.67
N LEU A 174 -16.86 11.43 29.73
CA LEU A 174 -16.70 10.33 28.78
C LEU A 174 -17.92 9.39 28.76
N SER A 175 -18.64 9.25 29.87
CA SER A 175 -19.86 8.42 29.92
C SER A 175 -21.02 8.95 29.08
N TYR A 176 -21.01 10.25 28.77
CA TYR A 176 -22.02 10.91 27.91
C TYR A 176 -21.60 11.01 26.45
N VAL A 177 -20.35 10.70 26.11
CA VAL A 177 -19.87 10.71 24.73
C VAL A 177 -20.07 9.34 24.11
N GLN A 178 -20.77 9.29 22.97
CA GLN A 178 -20.88 8.07 22.20
C GLN A 178 -19.52 7.75 21.58
N ASP A 179 -19.01 6.57 21.85
CA ASP A 179 -17.73 6.12 21.31
C ASP A 179 -17.96 5.45 19.95
N TYR A 180 -17.32 5.99 18.92
CA TYR A 180 -17.28 5.37 17.60
C TYR A 180 -15.93 4.66 17.45
N LYS A 181 -15.98 3.34 17.23
CA LYS A 181 -14.80 2.48 17.08
C LYS A 181 -14.58 2.11 15.62
N LEU A 182 -13.33 2.08 15.21
CA LEU A 182 -12.95 1.57 13.90
C LEU A 182 -13.13 0.06 13.83
N ASN A 183 -13.62 -0.42 12.70
CA ASN A 183 -13.44 -1.79 12.27
C ASN A 183 -12.16 -1.80 11.41
N LEU A 184 -11.11 -2.47 11.85
CA LEU A 184 -9.78 -2.31 11.29
C LEU A 184 -9.09 -3.67 11.11
N ILE A 185 -8.61 -3.93 9.90
CA ILE A 185 -7.71 -5.04 9.59
C ILE A 185 -6.29 -4.49 9.48
N VAL A 186 -5.38 -4.99 10.34
CA VAL A 186 -3.95 -4.64 10.37
C VAL A 186 -3.13 -5.92 10.20
N PRO A 187 -2.38 -6.09 9.11
CA PRO A 187 -1.61 -7.31 8.85
C PRO A 187 -0.69 -7.72 10.00
N ALA A 188 0.01 -6.76 10.59
CA ALA A 188 0.95 -6.98 11.69
C ALA A 188 0.31 -7.64 12.93
N THR A 189 -1.01 -7.47 13.14
CA THR A 189 -1.72 -8.02 14.30
C THR A 189 -2.36 -9.39 14.05
N ILE A 190 -2.46 -9.82 12.79
CA ILE A 190 -3.04 -11.11 12.41
C ILE A 190 -2.01 -12.20 12.67
N ARG A 191 -2.39 -13.27 13.37
CA ARG A 191 -1.54 -14.45 13.53
C ARG A 191 -1.41 -15.20 12.22
N ASP A 192 -0.27 -15.82 11.97
CA ASP A 192 0.01 -16.43 10.66
C ASP A 192 -1.00 -17.53 10.27
N GLU A 193 -1.48 -18.29 11.25
CA GLU A 193 -2.51 -19.31 11.03
C GLU A 193 -3.89 -18.71 10.68
N GLU A 194 -4.12 -17.45 11.04
CA GLU A 194 -5.39 -16.79 10.78
C GLU A 194 -5.52 -16.29 9.34
N PHE A 195 -4.40 -16.13 8.62
CA PHE A 195 -4.48 -15.84 7.19
C PHE A 195 -5.13 -16.97 6.39
N ASP A 196 -5.16 -18.22 6.91
CA ASP A 196 -5.87 -19.34 6.29
C ASP A 196 -7.40 -19.18 6.32
N LYS A 197 -7.91 -18.21 7.05
CA LYS A 197 -9.34 -17.88 7.08
C LYS A 197 -9.78 -17.01 5.90
N PHE A 198 -8.83 -16.42 5.17
CA PHE A 198 -9.12 -15.76 3.91
C PHE A 198 -9.29 -16.79 2.80
N HIS A 199 -10.28 -16.59 1.94
CA HIS A 199 -10.59 -17.46 0.82
C HIS A 199 -10.15 -16.89 -0.53
N THR A 200 -9.72 -15.64 -0.56
CA THR A 200 -9.12 -14.98 -1.71
C THR A 200 -7.64 -14.69 -1.46
N ASP A 201 -6.94 -14.20 -2.48
CA ASP A 201 -5.53 -13.80 -2.34
C ASP A 201 -5.32 -12.52 -1.51
N LEU A 202 -6.39 -11.92 -0.96
CA LEU A 202 -6.26 -10.88 0.05
C LEU A 202 -5.42 -11.38 1.25
N GLY A 203 -5.63 -12.64 1.66
CA GLY A 203 -4.82 -13.27 2.70
C GLY A 203 -3.34 -13.35 2.33
N ALA A 204 -3.01 -13.68 1.08
CA ALA A 204 -1.63 -13.70 0.60
C ALA A 204 -1.01 -12.30 0.56
N ILE A 205 -1.75 -11.30 0.08
CA ILE A 205 -1.29 -9.90 0.06
C ILE A 205 -0.97 -9.41 1.47
N LEU A 206 -1.91 -9.56 2.41
CA LEU A 206 -1.75 -9.08 3.78
C LEU A 206 -0.65 -9.83 4.54
N GLN A 207 -0.51 -11.14 4.33
CA GLN A 207 0.55 -11.94 4.93
C GLN A 207 1.93 -11.55 4.35
N PHE A 208 1.99 -11.29 3.04
CA PHE A 208 3.22 -10.82 2.42
C PHE A 208 3.65 -9.45 2.98
N ILE A 209 2.72 -8.51 3.13
CA ILE A 209 2.99 -7.19 3.73
C ILE A 209 3.53 -7.34 5.15
N LYS A 210 2.94 -8.22 5.96
CA LYS A 210 3.41 -8.47 7.33
C LYS A 210 4.86 -8.92 7.40
N HIS A 211 5.32 -9.69 6.42
CA HIS A 211 6.64 -10.31 6.41
C HIS A 211 7.64 -9.67 5.43
N GLN A 212 7.27 -8.57 4.75
CA GLN A 212 8.09 -7.99 3.67
C GLN A 212 9.48 -7.50 4.10
N SER A 213 9.67 -7.16 5.39
CA SER A 213 10.96 -6.75 5.94
C SER A 213 11.88 -7.92 6.29
N GLN A 214 11.41 -9.16 6.21
CA GLN A 214 12.25 -10.33 6.46
C GLN A 214 13.24 -10.51 5.32
N GLU A 215 14.52 -10.72 5.67
CA GLU A 215 15.61 -10.86 4.70
C GLU A 215 15.49 -12.10 3.81
N ASP A 216 14.81 -13.14 4.30
CA ASP A 216 14.57 -14.37 3.56
C ASP A 216 13.07 -14.62 3.33
N ASN A 217 12.79 -15.48 2.35
CA ASN A 217 11.43 -15.86 1.97
C ASN A 217 11.04 -17.25 2.47
N THR A 218 11.81 -17.83 3.38
CA THR A 218 11.59 -19.21 3.86
C THR A 218 10.25 -19.36 4.55
N TRP A 219 9.73 -18.27 5.13
CA TRP A 219 8.40 -18.23 5.72
C TRP A 219 7.29 -18.52 4.70
N MET A 220 7.41 -18.09 3.42
CA MET A 220 6.40 -18.36 2.38
C MET A 220 6.28 -19.84 2.06
N GLN A 221 7.38 -20.59 2.12
CA GLN A 221 7.43 -22.03 1.77
C GLN A 221 6.56 -22.89 2.69
N GLY A 222 6.19 -22.40 3.86
CA GLY A 222 5.29 -23.06 4.81
C GLY A 222 3.81 -22.94 4.47
N TYR A 223 3.43 -22.09 3.51
CA TYR A 223 2.03 -21.74 3.24
C TYR A 223 1.64 -22.03 1.79
N LYS A 224 0.73 -22.98 1.57
CA LYS A 224 0.25 -23.42 0.26
C LYS A 224 -0.35 -22.28 -0.58
N ARG A 225 -0.88 -21.24 0.09
CA ARG A 225 -1.46 -20.08 -0.61
C ARG A 225 -0.48 -19.40 -1.55
N PHE A 226 0.83 -19.40 -1.24
CA PHE A 226 1.85 -18.81 -2.09
C PHE A 226 2.28 -19.69 -3.27
N GLU A 227 1.79 -20.91 -3.34
CA GLU A 227 2.02 -21.78 -4.52
C GLU A 227 1.14 -21.40 -5.71
N GLN A 228 -0.03 -20.77 -5.46
CA GLN A 228 -1.02 -20.42 -6.47
C GLN A 228 -1.65 -19.06 -6.13
N VAL A 229 -1.01 -17.98 -6.52
CA VAL A 229 -1.49 -16.59 -6.32
C VAL A 229 -1.89 -16.03 -7.67
N GLU A 230 -3.06 -15.43 -7.76
CA GLU A 230 -3.52 -14.76 -8.97
C GLU A 230 -2.57 -13.60 -9.35
N ARG A 231 -2.33 -13.44 -10.64
CA ARG A 231 -1.46 -12.42 -11.19
C ARG A 231 -1.75 -11.01 -10.65
N GLU A 232 -3.05 -10.64 -10.56
CA GLU A 232 -3.46 -9.33 -10.06
C GLU A 232 -3.00 -9.12 -8.60
N ALA A 233 -3.07 -10.15 -7.76
CA ALA A 233 -2.60 -10.08 -6.38
C ALA A 233 -1.08 -9.91 -6.30
N VAL A 234 -0.32 -10.58 -7.17
CA VAL A 234 1.14 -10.40 -7.27
C VAL A 234 1.48 -8.96 -7.71
N ASP A 235 0.73 -8.39 -8.65
CA ASP A 235 0.89 -7.01 -9.08
C ASP A 235 0.63 -6.01 -7.93
N VAL A 236 -0.38 -6.28 -7.12
CA VAL A 236 -0.68 -5.48 -5.93
C VAL A 236 0.47 -5.57 -4.92
N ILE A 237 0.99 -6.77 -4.64
CA ILE A 237 2.14 -6.98 -3.77
C ILE A 237 3.35 -6.18 -4.28
N ASN A 238 3.71 -6.33 -5.56
CA ASN A 238 4.82 -5.61 -6.16
C ASN A 238 4.69 -4.09 -6.01
N LYS A 239 3.49 -3.55 -6.25
CA LYS A 239 3.23 -2.10 -6.13
C LYS A 239 3.28 -1.61 -4.69
N LEU A 240 2.78 -2.39 -3.73
CA LEU A 240 2.72 -2.01 -2.33
C LEU A 240 4.11 -2.07 -1.66
N THR A 241 4.85 -3.13 -1.90
CA THR A 241 6.12 -3.41 -1.23
C THR A 241 7.34 -2.89 -1.98
N GLY A 242 7.18 -2.59 -3.28
CA GLY A 242 8.29 -2.22 -4.15
C GLY A 242 9.15 -3.42 -4.55
N THR A 243 8.67 -4.63 -4.32
CA THR A 243 9.32 -5.86 -4.81
C THR A 243 9.17 -5.97 -6.32
N ASN A 244 10.02 -6.76 -6.93
CA ASN A 244 9.96 -7.05 -8.37
C ASN A 244 9.88 -8.56 -8.59
N ILE A 245 8.75 -9.14 -8.15
CA ILE A 245 8.46 -10.55 -8.38
C ILE A 245 8.08 -10.69 -9.85
N ASN A 246 8.93 -11.35 -10.63
CA ASN A 246 8.72 -11.54 -12.06
C ASN A 246 8.01 -12.86 -12.33
N TYR A 247 7.07 -12.83 -13.27
CA TYR A 247 6.33 -13.98 -13.78
C TYR A 247 6.17 -13.83 -15.30
N GLU A 248 5.80 -14.91 -16.00
CA GLU A 248 5.56 -14.86 -17.44
C GLU A 248 4.20 -14.20 -17.73
N GLU A 249 4.09 -13.40 -18.79
CA GLU A 249 2.84 -12.73 -19.16
C GLU A 249 1.68 -13.69 -19.44
N SER A 250 1.97 -14.95 -19.76
CA SER A 250 1.01 -16.02 -19.99
C SER A 250 0.49 -16.67 -18.71
N GLU A 251 1.12 -16.44 -17.56
CA GLU A 251 0.71 -17.02 -16.27
C GLU A 251 -0.43 -16.21 -15.67
N GLU A 252 -1.62 -16.81 -15.52
CA GLU A 252 -2.74 -16.22 -14.79
C GLU A 252 -2.59 -16.45 -13.27
N VAL A 253 -1.93 -17.53 -12.90
CA VAL A 253 -1.64 -17.95 -11.51
C VAL A 253 -0.15 -18.17 -11.35
N VAL A 254 0.44 -17.56 -10.33
CA VAL A 254 1.87 -17.50 -10.08
C VAL A 254 2.24 -18.31 -8.85
N ASN A 255 3.26 -19.15 -8.95
CA ASN A 255 3.92 -19.71 -7.77
C ASN A 255 4.90 -18.67 -7.23
N MET A 256 4.50 -17.96 -6.18
CA MET A 256 5.28 -16.84 -5.63
C MET A 256 6.61 -17.27 -5.04
N CYS A 257 6.71 -18.47 -4.43
CA CYS A 257 7.97 -18.97 -3.89
C CYS A 257 9.01 -19.11 -5.01
N ARG A 258 8.63 -19.74 -6.12
CA ARG A 258 9.50 -19.90 -7.29
C ARG A 258 9.82 -18.57 -7.97
N ALA A 259 8.81 -17.72 -8.15
CA ALA A 259 8.97 -16.42 -8.79
C ALA A 259 9.88 -15.49 -7.99
N TRP A 260 9.79 -15.52 -6.66
CA TRP A 260 10.69 -14.82 -5.76
C TRP A 260 12.14 -15.32 -5.90
N ASP A 261 12.36 -16.63 -5.81
CA ASP A 261 13.70 -17.21 -5.92
C ASP A 261 14.38 -16.86 -7.26
N ASN A 262 13.60 -16.91 -8.36
CA ASN A 262 14.06 -16.51 -9.68
C ASN A 262 14.42 -15.00 -9.73
N SER A 263 13.59 -14.16 -9.15
CA SER A 263 13.80 -12.71 -9.12
C SER A 263 15.01 -12.34 -8.28
N MET A 264 15.23 -12.99 -7.14
CA MET A 264 16.40 -12.79 -6.29
C MET A 264 17.68 -13.26 -6.94
N THR A 265 17.64 -14.40 -7.64
CA THR A 265 18.78 -14.93 -8.40
C THR A 265 19.18 -13.93 -9.49
N LYS A 266 18.23 -13.46 -10.27
CA LYS A 266 18.43 -12.47 -11.33
C LYS A 266 18.99 -11.14 -10.77
N ALA A 267 18.43 -10.63 -9.69
CA ALA A 267 18.91 -9.39 -9.06
C ALA A 267 20.36 -9.54 -8.55
N ARG A 268 20.72 -10.72 -8.01
CA ARG A 268 22.09 -11.03 -7.57
C ARG A 268 23.05 -11.10 -8.74
N GLU A 269 22.67 -11.73 -9.85
CA GLU A 269 23.48 -11.79 -11.08
C GLU A 269 23.69 -10.42 -11.71
N GLU A 270 22.63 -9.61 -11.79
CA GLU A 270 22.68 -8.23 -12.29
C GLU A 270 23.58 -7.36 -11.42
N GLY A 271 23.43 -7.43 -10.08
CA GLY A 271 24.25 -6.70 -9.13
C GLY A 271 25.72 -7.11 -9.20
N HIS A 272 26.02 -8.41 -9.33
CA HIS A 272 27.37 -8.91 -9.52
C HIS A 272 27.97 -8.41 -10.82
N SER A 273 27.24 -8.48 -11.94
CA SER A 273 27.69 -7.98 -13.24
C SER A 273 27.95 -6.46 -13.23
N ALA A 274 27.06 -5.70 -12.60
CA ALA A 274 27.23 -4.25 -12.44
C ALA A 274 28.46 -3.91 -11.59
N GLY A 275 28.63 -4.58 -10.45
CA GLY A 275 29.78 -4.38 -9.58
C GLY A 275 31.12 -4.72 -10.26
N LEU A 276 31.17 -5.80 -11.06
CA LEU A 276 32.37 -6.14 -11.86
C LEU A 276 32.68 -5.05 -12.89
N LYS A 277 31.70 -4.53 -13.61
CA LYS A 277 31.89 -3.45 -14.61
C LYS A 277 32.37 -2.17 -13.95
N GLU A 278 31.76 -1.79 -12.84
CA GLU A 278 32.13 -0.58 -12.09
C GLU A 278 33.53 -0.70 -11.51
N GLY A 279 33.85 -1.83 -10.86
CA GLY A 279 35.18 -2.09 -10.31
C GLY A 279 36.28 -2.12 -11.39
N HIS A 280 35.99 -2.73 -12.55
CA HIS A 280 36.91 -2.72 -13.67
C HIS A 280 37.15 -1.30 -14.21
N SER A 281 36.08 -0.51 -14.40
CA SER A 281 36.19 0.87 -14.87
C SER A 281 36.97 1.75 -13.88
N ALA A 282 36.68 1.65 -12.59
CA ALA A 282 37.37 2.37 -11.53
C ALA A 282 38.85 1.99 -11.48
N GLY A 283 39.17 0.70 -11.53
CA GLY A 283 40.53 0.22 -11.53
C GLY A 283 41.36 0.69 -12.73
N LEU A 284 40.78 0.70 -13.94
CA LEU A 284 41.41 1.27 -15.13
C LEU A 284 41.68 2.77 -14.97
N GLN A 285 40.73 3.52 -14.44
CA GLN A 285 40.86 4.97 -14.25
C GLN A 285 41.90 5.31 -13.18
N GLU A 286 41.92 4.58 -12.08
CA GLU A 286 42.95 4.73 -11.03
C GLU A 286 44.34 4.34 -11.54
N GLY A 287 44.44 3.21 -12.20
CA GLY A 287 45.73 2.76 -12.79
C GLY A 287 46.26 3.75 -13.81
N HIS A 288 45.41 4.27 -14.69
CA HIS A 288 45.80 5.28 -15.68
C HIS A 288 46.26 6.59 -15.00
N SER A 289 45.52 7.06 -14.00
CA SER A 289 45.86 8.28 -13.26
C SER A 289 47.15 8.14 -12.43
N ALA A 290 47.38 6.98 -11.83
CA ALA A 290 48.59 6.66 -11.09
C ALA A 290 49.82 6.59 -12.04
N GLY A 291 49.70 5.88 -13.16
CA GLY A 291 50.74 5.78 -14.18
C GLY A 291 51.11 7.14 -14.77
N LEU A 292 50.12 8.01 -15.05
CA LEU A 292 50.37 9.39 -15.49
C LEU A 292 51.15 10.21 -14.45
N ARG A 293 50.78 10.12 -13.17
CA ARG A 293 51.48 10.84 -12.08
C ARG A 293 52.90 10.36 -11.92
N GLU A 294 53.11 9.07 -11.97
CA GLU A 294 54.42 8.44 -11.89
C GLU A 294 55.30 8.86 -13.09
N GLY A 295 54.79 8.76 -14.32
CA GLY A 295 55.47 9.20 -15.53
C GLY A 295 55.84 10.67 -15.49
N ILE A 296 54.96 11.56 -15.06
CA ILE A 296 55.26 13.00 -14.89
C ILE A 296 56.33 13.21 -13.82
N SER A 297 56.29 12.48 -12.70
CA SER A 297 57.27 12.58 -11.62
C SER A 297 58.63 12.16 -12.10
N THR A 298 58.72 11.03 -12.79
CA THR A 298 59.95 10.47 -13.38
C THR A 298 60.52 11.42 -14.42
N THR A 299 59.72 11.92 -15.35
CA THR A 299 60.11 12.91 -16.36
C THR A 299 60.67 14.16 -15.73
N LYS A 300 60.03 14.72 -14.69
CA LYS A 300 60.53 15.88 -13.94
C LYS A 300 61.87 15.59 -13.27
N ALA A 301 62.08 14.42 -12.69
CA ALA A 301 63.35 14.04 -12.05
C ALA A 301 64.47 13.96 -13.07
N VAL A 302 64.25 13.33 -14.23
CA VAL A 302 65.21 13.24 -15.34
C VAL A 302 65.61 14.64 -15.84
N PHE A 303 64.62 15.52 -16.14
CA PHE A 303 64.90 16.89 -16.58
C PHE A 303 65.64 17.70 -15.53
N LYS A 304 65.30 17.58 -14.26
CA LYS A 304 65.99 18.27 -13.18
C LYS A 304 67.48 17.88 -13.07
N ALA A 305 67.78 16.58 -13.20
CA ALA A 305 69.13 16.07 -13.19
C ALA A 305 69.88 16.52 -14.44
N TYR A 306 69.30 16.51 -15.62
CA TYR A 306 69.85 16.97 -16.87
C TYR A 306 70.22 18.48 -16.83
N ILE A 307 69.32 19.35 -16.34
CA ILE A 307 69.58 20.78 -16.19
C ILE A 307 70.72 21.05 -15.20
N SER A 308 70.93 20.18 -14.21
CA SER A 308 72.01 20.28 -13.26
C SER A 308 73.41 19.84 -13.87
N GLY A 309 73.42 19.47 -15.15
CA GLY A 309 74.69 19.18 -15.91
C GLY A 309 75.09 17.73 -15.85
N LYS A 310 74.25 16.77 -15.45
CA LYS A 310 74.51 15.34 -15.42
C LYS A 310 74.37 14.70 -16.80
N SER A 311 75.21 13.72 -17.12
CA SER A 311 75.06 12.92 -18.35
C SER A 311 73.93 11.92 -18.27
N ALA A 312 73.47 11.38 -19.41
CA ALA A 312 72.37 10.41 -19.44
C ALA A 312 72.73 9.12 -18.66
N GLU A 313 73.96 8.71 -18.67
CA GLU A 313 74.49 7.54 -17.92
C GLU A 313 74.43 7.80 -16.38
N GLU A 314 74.83 9.00 -15.95
CA GLU A 314 74.77 9.39 -14.54
C GLU A 314 73.32 9.49 -14.03
N ILE A 315 72.38 10.00 -14.85
CA ILE A 315 70.94 10.09 -14.55
C ILE A 315 70.35 8.66 -14.46
N ALA A 316 70.66 7.80 -15.40
CA ALA A 316 70.20 6.41 -15.41
C ALA A 316 70.58 5.67 -14.13
N LYS A 317 71.84 5.86 -13.65
CA LYS A 317 72.32 5.26 -12.41
C LYS A 317 71.69 5.86 -11.14
N GLU A 318 71.45 7.16 -11.14
CA GLU A 318 70.89 7.87 -9.97
C GLU A 318 69.40 7.59 -9.75
N LEU A 319 68.61 7.49 -10.83
CA LEU A 319 67.20 7.25 -10.82
C LEU A 319 66.80 5.77 -10.98
N ASP A 320 67.80 4.86 -11.02
CA ASP A 320 67.60 3.42 -11.23
C ASP A 320 66.78 3.11 -12.49
N MET A 321 67.10 3.83 -13.58
CA MET A 321 66.45 3.70 -14.89
C MET A 321 67.43 3.13 -15.92
N SER A 322 66.91 2.54 -16.98
CA SER A 322 67.73 2.19 -18.10
C SER A 322 68.21 3.41 -18.90
N LEU A 323 69.37 3.36 -19.53
CA LEU A 323 69.87 4.46 -20.35
C LEU A 323 68.88 4.80 -21.48
N GLU A 324 68.27 3.77 -22.11
CA GLU A 324 67.30 3.93 -23.16
C GLU A 324 66.04 4.70 -22.71
N GLU A 325 65.57 4.48 -21.47
CA GLU A 325 64.45 5.20 -20.89
C GLU A 325 64.80 6.66 -20.64
N VAL A 326 65.96 6.95 -20.11
CA VAL A 326 66.41 8.33 -19.91
C VAL A 326 66.55 9.08 -21.23
N GLU A 327 67.17 8.45 -22.28
CA GLU A 327 67.26 9.05 -23.61
C GLU A 327 65.90 9.32 -24.23
N LYS A 328 64.94 8.41 -24.09
CA LYS A 328 63.54 8.64 -24.55
C LYS A 328 62.85 9.82 -23.89
N VAL A 329 63.23 10.13 -22.66
CA VAL A 329 62.64 11.28 -21.94
C VAL A 329 63.31 12.59 -22.36
N LEU A 330 64.59 12.54 -22.77
CA LEU A 330 65.42 13.72 -23.14
C LEU A 330 65.29 14.09 -24.64
N CYS A 331 64.83 13.17 -25.49
CA CYS A 331 64.54 13.44 -26.91
C CYS A 331 63.17 14.03 -27.08
#